data_bc49fecc47ecd30d571c5d6f4ab41c1b
#
_entry.id   bc49fecc47ecd30d571c5d6f4ab41c1b
#
_cell.length_a   1.000
_cell.length_b   1.000
_cell.length_c   1.000
_cell.angle_alpha   90.00
_cell.angle_beta   90.00
_cell.angle_gamma   90.00
#
_symmetry.space_group_name_H-M   'P 1'
#
loop_
_entity.id
_entity.type
_entity.pdbx_description
1 polymer ?
#
loop_
_entity_poly.entity_id
_entity_poly.type
_entity_poly.pdbx_seq_one_letter_code
_entity_poly.pdbx_strand_id
1 'polypeptide(L)'
;PAVGRALAEIDAAAFVLDYWANPSVDVYRDTLPVLVDLLRARHPQTPIVVTGPFWFPEEATSDTVRNAQESKRRIAREFVESRRRGGDRAVYHVDGLEMLSRAQASGLVDGVHPNSLG
;
A
#
# COMPACT_ATOMS: atom_id res chain seq x y z
N PRO A 1 -15.48 -0.43 2.68
CA PRO A 1 -16.28 0.76 2.35
C PRO A 1 -16.43 1.74 3.51
N ALA A 2 -16.66 1.27 4.78
CA ALA A 2 -16.87 2.18 5.93
C ALA A 2 -15.64 3.04 6.23
N VAL A 3 -14.45 2.44 6.34
CA VAL A 3 -13.19 3.15 6.57
C VAL A 3 -12.91 4.16 5.46
N GLY A 4 -13.10 3.78 4.20
CA GLY A 4 -12.88 4.69 3.07
C GLY A 4 -13.80 5.90 3.08
N ARG A 5 -15.06 5.74 3.51
CA ARG A 5 -16.00 6.87 3.67
C ARG A 5 -15.56 7.79 4.80
N ALA A 6 -15.17 7.22 5.95
CA ALA A 6 -14.68 8.02 7.07
C ALA A 6 -13.41 8.81 6.72
N LEU A 7 -12.47 8.19 5.99
CA LEU A 7 -11.27 8.88 5.48
C LEU A 7 -11.63 10.02 4.51
N ALA A 8 -12.63 9.82 3.67
CA ALA A 8 -13.07 10.85 2.71
C ALA A 8 -13.71 12.08 3.38
N GLU A 9 -14.10 12.02 4.65
CA GLU A 9 -14.59 13.19 5.42
C GLU A 9 -13.44 14.04 6.00
N ILE A 10 -12.19 13.55 5.94
CA ILE A 10 -11.03 14.24 6.52
C ILE A 10 -10.42 15.17 5.48
N ASP A 11 -10.28 16.44 5.82
CA ASP A 11 -9.55 17.42 5.02
C ASP A 11 -8.04 17.27 5.29
N ALA A 12 -7.39 16.43 4.48
CA ALA A 12 -5.99 16.07 4.62
C ALA A 12 -5.14 16.70 3.52
N ALA A 13 -3.90 17.04 3.84
CA ALA A 13 -2.90 17.51 2.86
C ALA A 13 -2.46 16.38 1.91
N ALA A 14 -2.49 15.13 2.38
CA ALA A 14 -2.22 13.92 1.59
C ALA A 14 -2.83 12.71 2.30
N PHE A 15 -3.14 11.66 1.53
CA PHE A 15 -3.54 10.35 2.05
C PHE A 15 -2.44 9.34 1.79
N VAL A 16 -2.02 8.60 2.81
CA VAL A 16 -1.09 7.47 2.69
C VAL A 16 -1.86 6.19 2.92
N LEU A 17 -1.93 5.34 1.92
CA LEU A 17 -2.65 4.07 1.94
C LEU A 17 -1.66 2.93 2.17
N ASP A 18 -1.48 2.60 3.45
CA ASP A 18 -0.57 1.55 3.93
C ASP A 18 -1.37 0.45 4.66
N TYR A 19 -2.24 -0.26 3.92
CA TYR A 19 -3.12 -1.28 4.50
C TYR A 19 -2.95 -2.68 3.90
N TRP A 20 -1.91 -2.89 3.13
CA TRP A 20 -1.61 -4.15 2.43
C TRP A 20 -1.44 -5.36 3.36
N ALA A 21 -1.09 -5.17 4.64
CA ALA A 21 -0.76 -6.25 5.57
C ALA A 21 -1.97 -7.13 5.91
N ASN A 22 -3.12 -6.53 6.18
CA ASN A 22 -4.29 -7.23 6.71
C ASN A 22 -5.16 -7.96 5.67
N PRO A 23 -5.43 -7.43 4.46
CA PRO A 23 -6.27 -8.11 3.48
C PRO A 23 -5.53 -9.25 2.79
N SER A 24 -6.29 -10.25 2.31
CA SER A 24 -5.79 -11.19 1.32
C SER A 24 -5.42 -10.48 0.01
N VAL A 25 -4.71 -11.17 -0.89
CA VAL A 25 -4.34 -10.62 -2.21
C VAL A 25 -5.57 -10.17 -2.99
N ASP A 26 -6.63 -11.01 -3.01
CA ASP A 26 -7.87 -10.70 -3.75
C ASP A 26 -8.60 -9.51 -3.13
N VAL A 27 -8.74 -9.46 -1.81
CA VAL A 27 -9.37 -8.34 -1.12
C VAL A 27 -8.58 -7.04 -1.34
N TYR A 28 -7.25 -7.08 -1.31
CA TYR A 28 -6.41 -5.91 -1.59
C TYR A 28 -6.62 -5.41 -3.02
N ARG A 29 -6.55 -6.31 -4.00
CA ARG A 29 -6.79 -5.99 -5.41
C ARG A 29 -8.16 -5.33 -5.63
N ASP A 30 -9.21 -5.88 -5.02
CA ASP A 30 -10.58 -5.45 -5.26
C ASP A 30 -10.96 -4.18 -4.48
N THR A 31 -10.33 -3.93 -3.34
CA THR A 31 -10.66 -2.79 -2.47
C THR A 31 -9.83 -1.53 -2.73
N LEU A 32 -8.60 -1.67 -3.23
CA LEU A 32 -7.73 -0.51 -3.50
C LEU A 32 -8.33 0.49 -4.48
N PRO A 33 -8.89 0.08 -5.64
CA PRO A 33 -9.57 0.99 -6.55
C PRO A 33 -10.76 1.70 -5.89
N VAL A 34 -11.59 0.95 -5.17
CA VAL A 34 -12.78 1.48 -4.49
C VAL A 34 -12.40 2.54 -3.45
N LEU A 35 -11.34 2.29 -2.68
CA LEU A 35 -10.86 3.25 -1.68
C LEU A 35 -10.38 4.55 -2.34
N VAL A 36 -9.59 4.44 -3.39
CA VAL A 36 -9.09 5.62 -4.13
C VAL A 36 -10.24 6.39 -4.78
N ASP A 37 -11.23 5.70 -5.36
CA ASP A 37 -12.40 6.36 -5.96
C ASP A 37 -13.22 7.13 -4.92
N LEU A 38 -13.41 6.57 -3.72
CA LEU A 38 -14.09 7.25 -2.61
C LEU A 38 -13.34 8.54 -2.20
N LEU A 39 -12.01 8.48 -2.10
CA LEU A 39 -11.19 9.65 -1.81
C LEU A 39 -11.26 10.67 -2.93
N ARG A 40 -11.14 10.27 -4.19
CA ARG A 40 -11.18 11.17 -5.36
C ARG A 40 -12.52 11.87 -5.53
N ALA A 41 -13.63 11.23 -5.15
CA ALA A 41 -14.96 11.85 -5.20
C ALA A 41 -15.06 13.11 -4.32
N ARG A 42 -14.30 13.18 -3.22
CA ARG A 42 -14.29 14.31 -2.28
C ARG A 42 -13.03 15.17 -2.41
N HIS A 43 -11.92 14.56 -2.79
CA HIS A 43 -10.58 15.16 -2.84
C HIS A 43 -9.94 14.94 -4.22
N PRO A 44 -10.43 15.62 -5.26
CA PRO A 44 -10.04 15.33 -6.65
C PRO A 44 -8.56 15.57 -6.95
N GLN A 45 -7.86 16.41 -6.18
CA GLN A 45 -6.46 16.78 -6.42
C GLN A 45 -5.52 16.47 -5.26
N THR A 46 -6.04 16.04 -4.11
CA THR A 46 -5.19 15.73 -2.94
C THR A 46 -4.25 14.56 -3.27
N PRO A 47 -2.96 14.67 -2.96
CA PRO A 47 -2.02 13.58 -3.17
C PRO A 47 -2.44 12.30 -2.45
N ILE A 48 -2.41 11.18 -3.16
CA ILE A 48 -2.61 9.83 -2.59
C ILE A 48 -1.35 9.04 -2.84
N VAL A 49 -0.76 8.51 -1.77
CA VAL A 49 0.41 7.63 -1.81
C VAL A 49 -0.06 6.22 -1.49
N VAL A 50 0.22 5.28 -2.37
CA VAL A 50 -0.05 3.85 -2.17
C VAL A 50 1.28 3.16 -1.90
N THR A 51 1.43 2.55 -0.72
CA THR A 51 2.62 1.78 -0.38
C THR A 51 2.41 0.30 -0.73
N GLY A 52 3.48 -0.36 -1.17
CA GLY A 52 3.52 -1.81 -1.28
C GLY A 52 4.12 -2.45 -0.02
N PRO A 53 3.99 -3.78 0.13
CA PRO A 53 4.62 -4.50 1.23
C PRO A 53 6.13 -4.26 1.31
N PHE A 54 6.63 -3.88 2.48
CA PHE A 54 8.05 -4.02 2.79
C PHE A 54 8.41 -5.50 3.01
N TRP A 55 9.70 -5.82 3.14
CA TRP A 55 10.14 -7.20 3.27
C TRP A 55 9.84 -7.76 4.68
N PHE A 56 9.35 -9.01 4.73
CA PHE A 56 9.16 -9.80 5.94
C PHE A 56 10.13 -10.98 6.01
N PRO A 57 10.70 -11.31 7.17
CA PRO A 57 11.52 -12.50 7.35
C PRO A 57 10.84 -13.81 6.92
N GLU A 58 9.51 -13.93 7.10
CA GLU A 58 8.74 -15.10 6.69
C GLU A 58 8.77 -15.32 5.16
N GLU A 59 8.99 -14.28 4.35
CA GLU A 59 9.19 -14.42 2.91
C GLU A 59 10.42 -15.28 2.55
N ALA A 60 11.41 -15.38 3.45
CA ALA A 60 12.59 -16.21 3.24
C ALA A 60 12.33 -17.72 3.45
N THR A 61 11.27 -18.04 4.19
CA THR A 61 10.98 -19.42 4.63
C THR A 61 9.65 -19.96 4.10
N SER A 62 8.78 -19.10 3.56
CA SER A 62 7.45 -19.46 3.06
C SER A 62 7.23 -18.92 1.67
N ASP A 63 7.15 -19.82 0.68
CA ASP A 63 6.81 -19.49 -0.70
C ASP A 63 5.40 -18.86 -0.79
N THR A 64 4.47 -19.33 0.01
CA THR A 64 3.10 -18.80 0.05
C THR A 64 3.11 -17.33 0.48
N VAL A 65 3.83 -17.00 1.54
CA VAL A 65 3.94 -15.60 2.01
C VAL A 65 4.66 -14.76 0.98
N ARG A 66 5.80 -15.22 0.47
CA ARG A 66 6.57 -14.49 -0.57
C ARG A 66 5.70 -14.17 -1.78
N ASN A 67 4.98 -15.18 -2.34
CA ASN A 67 4.14 -14.99 -3.51
C ASN A 67 2.97 -14.02 -3.24
N ALA A 68 2.40 -14.05 -2.03
CA ALA A 68 1.35 -13.12 -1.65
C ALA A 68 1.87 -11.67 -1.58
N GLN A 69 3.04 -11.45 -0.96
CA GLN A 69 3.64 -10.11 -0.86
C GLN A 69 4.08 -9.58 -2.23
N GLU A 70 4.71 -10.40 -3.06
CA GLU A 70 5.07 -10.03 -4.44
C GLU A 70 3.83 -9.66 -5.27
N SER A 71 2.73 -10.41 -5.11
CA SER A 71 1.46 -10.09 -5.77
C SER A 71 0.91 -8.74 -5.33
N LYS A 72 0.93 -8.43 -4.02
CA LYS A 72 0.47 -7.14 -3.50
C LYS A 72 1.35 -5.98 -3.95
N ARG A 73 2.69 -6.14 -3.99
CA ARG A 73 3.62 -5.14 -4.54
C ARG A 73 3.29 -4.83 -5.99
N ARG A 74 3.05 -5.87 -6.79
CA ARG A 74 2.66 -5.73 -8.19
C ARG A 74 1.31 -5.02 -8.34
N ILE A 75 0.29 -5.42 -7.56
CA ILE A 75 -1.03 -4.78 -7.56
C ILE A 75 -0.93 -3.29 -7.27
N ALA A 76 -0.21 -2.90 -6.22
CA ALA A 76 -0.02 -1.49 -5.85
C ALA A 76 0.61 -0.68 -7.00
N ARG A 77 1.71 -1.18 -7.56
CA ARG A 77 2.43 -0.52 -8.65
C ARG A 77 1.56 -0.40 -9.90
N GLU A 78 1.01 -1.51 -10.39
CA GLU A 78 0.21 -1.53 -11.61
C GLU A 78 -1.06 -0.69 -11.49
N PHE A 79 -1.69 -0.69 -10.32
CA PHE A 79 -2.84 0.18 -10.04
C PHE A 79 -2.48 1.66 -10.19
N VAL A 80 -1.41 2.12 -9.53
CA VAL A 80 -0.96 3.52 -9.63
C VAL A 80 -0.57 3.88 -11.06
N GLU A 81 0.19 3.03 -11.74
CA GLU A 81 0.55 3.24 -13.15
C GLU A 81 -0.68 3.38 -14.05
N SER A 82 -1.68 2.53 -13.86
CA SER A 82 -2.94 2.57 -14.60
C SER A 82 -3.70 3.88 -14.33
N ARG A 83 -3.82 4.30 -13.07
CA ARG A 83 -4.46 5.56 -12.70
C ARG A 83 -3.77 6.76 -13.33
N ARG A 84 -2.43 6.79 -13.32
CA ARG A 84 -1.65 7.88 -13.92
C ARG A 84 -1.81 7.92 -15.43
N ARG A 85 -1.81 6.77 -16.11
CA ARG A 85 -2.14 6.70 -17.56
C ARG A 85 -3.55 7.20 -17.87
N GLY A 86 -4.50 6.99 -16.95
CA GLY A 86 -5.87 7.48 -17.03
C GLY A 86 -6.05 8.96 -16.69
N GLY A 87 -4.97 9.68 -16.33
CA GLY A 87 -4.98 11.12 -16.07
C GLY A 87 -4.94 11.54 -14.60
N ASP A 88 -5.00 10.61 -13.63
CA ASP A 88 -4.82 10.93 -12.21
C ASP A 88 -3.33 11.11 -11.87
N ARG A 89 -2.85 12.34 -11.97
CA ARG A 89 -1.44 12.66 -11.76
C ARG A 89 -1.04 12.81 -10.28
N ALA A 90 -2.02 12.88 -9.38
CA ALA A 90 -1.80 13.07 -7.95
C ALA A 90 -1.85 11.74 -7.16
N VAL A 91 -1.72 10.59 -7.82
CA VAL A 91 -1.52 9.28 -7.20
C VAL A 91 -0.09 8.82 -7.41
N TYR A 92 0.53 8.29 -6.34
CA TYR A 92 1.94 7.91 -6.28
C TYR A 92 2.09 6.52 -5.69
N HIS A 93 3.12 5.80 -6.12
CA HIS A 93 3.52 4.51 -5.56
C HIS A 93 4.85 4.64 -4.83
N VAL A 94 4.93 4.04 -3.65
CA VAL A 94 6.18 3.83 -2.93
C VAL A 94 6.39 2.33 -2.78
N ASP A 95 7.51 1.83 -3.31
CA ASP A 95 7.86 0.42 -3.16
C ASP A 95 8.26 0.14 -1.70
N GLY A 96 7.57 -0.80 -1.06
CA GLY A 96 7.87 -1.18 0.30
C GLY A 96 9.28 -1.74 0.49
N LEU A 97 9.88 -2.32 -0.55
CA LEU A 97 11.26 -2.80 -0.51
C LEU A 97 12.29 -1.66 -0.46
N GLU A 98 11.93 -0.45 -0.92
CA GLU A 98 12.75 0.75 -0.76
C GLU A 98 12.61 1.35 0.64
N MET A 99 11.48 1.10 1.31
CA MET A 99 11.26 1.52 2.69
C MET A 99 12.01 0.62 3.67
N LEU A 100 11.84 -0.70 3.55
CA LEU A 100 12.50 -1.71 4.38
C LEU A 100 12.74 -2.98 3.57
N SER A 101 14.00 -3.21 3.25
CA SER A 101 14.47 -4.37 2.49
C SER A 101 14.93 -5.51 3.42
N ARG A 102 15.26 -6.66 2.85
CA ARG A 102 15.86 -7.78 3.57
C ARG A 102 17.15 -7.40 4.33
N ALA A 103 17.94 -6.49 3.78
CA ALA A 103 19.17 -6.03 4.42
C ALA A 103 18.92 -5.21 5.70
N GLN A 104 17.70 -4.71 5.86
CA GLN A 104 17.27 -3.87 6.99
C GLN A 104 16.34 -4.62 7.96
N ALA A 105 16.38 -5.95 7.97
CA ALA A 105 15.51 -6.80 8.81
C ALA A 105 15.60 -6.49 10.32
N SER A 106 16.74 -5.95 10.79
CA SER A 106 16.91 -5.45 12.16
C SER A 106 16.00 -4.26 12.50
N GLY A 107 15.41 -3.61 11.50
CA GLY A 107 14.38 -2.58 11.64
C GLY A 107 13.01 -3.11 12.07
N LEU A 108 12.84 -4.43 12.27
CA LEU A 108 11.59 -5.06 12.71
C LEU A 108 11.70 -5.55 14.16
N VAL A 109 10.66 -5.27 14.98
CA VAL A 109 10.60 -5.68 16.39
C VAL A 109 10.33 -7.18 16.53
N ASP A 110 9.32 -7.67 15.81
CA ASP A 110 8.75 -9.01 15.90
C ASP A 110 8.72 -9.74 14.55
N GLY A 111 9.47 -9.25 13.59
CA GLY A 111 9.48 -9.74 12.22
C GLY A 111 8.39 -9.13 11.32
N VAL A 112 7.54 -8.25 11.85
CA VAL A 112 6.44 -7.60 11.11
C VAL A 112 6.41 -6.09 11.33
N HIS A 113 6.48 -5.63 12.59
CA HIS A 113 6.30 -4.22 12.91
C HIS A 113 7.64 -3.47 12.98
N PRO A 114 7.76 -2.33 12.30
CA PRO A 114 8.96 -1.51 12.34
C PRO A 114 9.27 -1.00 13.77
N ASN A 115 10.55 -0.97 14.11
CA ASN A 115 11.07 -0.31 15.31
C ASN A 115 11.59 1.09 14.97
N SER A 116 12.32 1.73 15.88
CA SER A 116 12.87 3.08 15.64
C SER A 116 13.94 3.15 14.53
N LEU A 117 14.47 2.02 14.06
CA LEU A 117 15.37 1.96 12.91
C LEU A 117 14.62 1.74 11.60
N GLY A 118 13.51 0.98 11.65
CA GLY A 118 12.63 0.73 10.48
C GLY A 118 11.58 1.80 10.35
#